data_5850e0150217216e26e7e88862ce8f1a
#
_entry.id   5850e0150217216e26e7e88862ce8f1a
#
_cell.length_a   1.000
_cell.length_b   1.000
_cell.length_c   1.000
_cell.angle_alpha   90.00
_cell.angle_beta   90.00
_cell.angle_gamma   90.00
#
_symmetry.space_group_name_H-M   'P 1'
#
loop_
_entity.id
_entity.type
_entity.pdbx_description
1 polymer ?
#
loop_
_entity_poly.entity_id
_entity_poly.type
_entity_poly.pdbx_seq_one_letter_code
_entity_poly.pdbx_strand_id
1 'polypeptide(L)'
;MISEFNSKIIKSLCLLVFLQACAYFNTFYNAEEHYNTAEEIRIQSLGSSLPARAVQEYGKAIEKSDKVLSDYSDSDYVKDAMLLKGKSHFFRREYDSAKEAFISLQDSEELFFVNETKYWLALCKWKDLKSQPAINDLKSLLGETDSADLQSRIYLTLGEIYLENEDSDSAFYHLNLGAETSKDRFTREQIYFQIAELSYEKEIYEQALDSYQKVLNNSISINRIRESNLKIIQTYRLLGDIEQSKSRIERLLLNEDFSSIKSDLRLELIKIELDQGNIDFSIESLDRIAQDYPNTKVAIESYYILSKLYLESPNLDFEKSSFFMNEAMKQNANSSHKVLISNKRESVSKLIELDIALKEEGDIEKSSILYRMGEILAFDLGNLSDSITYFEDIANNSQESAIFPSATFALYSIHNTLNDSREKEYRELILNSYPDSDFAKFIIKDQNLNTSHRPSEMLLEAESLWSENSEKSLKVYRNILNTDSSTESSNIAAYFLGYYYDYELSDADSAIVYYQWLVDKHPSSKQGQLAQRRLESLNVQ
;
A
#
# COMPACT_ATOMS: atom_id res chain seq x y z
N MET A 1 22.55 -72.83 30.97
CA MET A 1 21.21 -72.33 31.33
C MET A 1 21.20 -70.88 31.80
N ILE A 2 21.98 -70.46 32.83
CA ILE A 2 21.96 -69.04 33.33
C ILE A 2 22.56 -68.07 32.29
N SER A 3 23.58 -68.41 31.51
CA SER A 3 24.18 -67.55 30.49
C SER A 3 23.29 -67.34 29.25
N GLU A 4 22.51 -68.34 28.85
CA GLU A 4 21.53 -68.23 27.76
C GLU A 4 20.29 -67.42 28.16
N PHE A 5 19.89 -67.51 29.45
CA PHE A 5 18.78 -66.74 29.98
C PHE A 5 19.11 -65.23 30.03
N ASN A 6 20.31 -64.88 30.49
CA ASN A 6 20.81 -63.52 30.50
C ASN A 6 20.96 -62.95 29.08
N SER A 7 21.44 -63.74 28.09
CA SER A 7 21.53 -63.34 26.70
C SER A 7 20.15 -63.05 26.07
N LYS A 8 19.14 -63.84 26.39
CA LYS A 8 17.76 -63.60 25.92
C LYS A 8 17.14 -62.35 26.54
N ILE A 9 17.38 -62.10 27.83
CA ILE A 9 16.91 -60.88 28.52
C ILE A 9 17.58 -59.65 27.93
N ILE A 10 18.91 -59.68 27.71
CA ILE A 10 19.63 -58.55 27.09
C ILE A 10 19.14 -58.30 25.67
N LYS A 11 18.94 -59.35 24.84
CA LYS A 11 18.38 -59.20 23.49
C LYS A 11 16.95 -58.65 23.50
N SER A 12 16.11 -59.08 24.44
CA SER A 12 14.74 -58.57 24.60
C SER A 12 14.74 -57.12 25.07
N LEU A 13 15.67 -56.74 25.96
CA LEU A 13 15.82 -55.35 26.43
C LEU A 13 16.34 -54.45 25.33
N CYS A 14 17.34 -54.90 24.54
CA CYS A 14 17.79 -54.17 23.36
C CYS A 14 16.69 -54.00 22.31
N LEU A 15 15.88 -55.04 22.09
CA LEU A 15 14.75 -54.97 21.15
C LEU A 15 13.67 -53.98 21.63
N LEU A 16 13.40 -53.92 22.94
CA LEU A 16 12.46 -52.94 23.55
C LEU A 16 12.96 -51.51 23.41
N VAL A 17 14.27 -51.28 23.63
CA VAL A 17 14.91 -49.97 23.44
C VAL A 17 14.87 -49.53 21.96
N PHE A 18 15.13 -50.45 21.02
CA PHE A 18 14.98 -50.18 19.59
C PHE A 18 13.54 -49.86 19.19
N LEU A 19 12.55 -50.59 19.74
CA LEU A 19 11.13 -50.33 19.45
C LEU A 19 10.66 -48.97 20.02
N GLN A 20 11.15 -48.56 21.19
CA GLN A 20 10.89 -47.25 21.74
C GLN A 20 11.56 -46.15 20.89
N ALA A 21 12.82 -46.32 20.53
CA ALA A 21 13.54 -45.38 19.65
C ALA A 21 12.82 -45.18 18.31
N CYS A 22 12.29 -46.26 17.72
CA CYS A 22 11.50 -46.15 16.49
C CYS A 22 10.14 -45.43 16.72
N ALA A 23 9.53 -45.59 17.88
CA ALA A 23 8.19 -45.04 18.15
C ALA A 23 8.20 -43.51 18.31
N TYR A 24 9.16 -42.93 19.05
CA TYR A 24 9.23 -41.47 19.19
C TYR A 24 9.72 -40.79 17.91
N PHE A 25 10.71 -41.40 17.22
CA PHE A 25 11.15 -40.92 15.90
C PHE A 25 9.98 -40.88 14.92
N ASN A 26 9.19 -41.96 14.85
CA ASN A 26 8.04 -42.02 13.97
C ASN A 26 6.97 -40.97 14.36
N THR A 27 6.79 -40.68 15.66
CA THR A 27 5.80 -39.67 16.13
C THR A 27 6.25 -38.26 15.75
N PHE A 28 7.54 -37.92 15.96
CA PHE A 28 8.08 -36.64 15.56
C PHE A 28 8.09 -36.47 14.04
N TYR A 29 8.55 -37.50 13.31
CA TYR A 29 8.50 -37.49 11.84
C TYR A 29 7.10 -37.24 11.29
N ASN A 30 6.05 -37.84 11.88
CA ASN A 30 4.68 -37.56 11.48
C ASN A 30 4.27 -36.11 11.80
N ALA A 31 4.75 -35.52 12.90
CA ALA A 31 4.51 -34.10 13.18
C ALA A 31 5.13 -33.20 12.11
N GLU A 32 6.37 -33.49 11.75
CA GLU A 32 7.12 -32.79 10.72
C GLU A 32 6.47 -32.96 9.33
N GLU A 33 6.01 -34.17 8.97
CA GLU A 33 5.31 -34.43 7.71
C GLU A 33 4.01 -33.62 7.58
N HIS A 34 3.21 -33.56 8.66
CA HIS A 34 2.01 -32.74 8.68
C HIS A 34 2.34 -31.25 8.57
N TYR A 35 3.36 -30.78 9.27
CA TYR A 35 3.81 -29.38 9.17
C TYR A 35 4.29 -29.05 7.75
N ASN A 36 5.14 -29.90 7.16
CA ASN A 36 5.65 -29.70 5.80
C ASN A 36 4.52 -29.73 4.75
N THR A 37 3.55 -30.64 4.91
CA THR A 37 2.35 -30.65 4.08
C THR A 37 1.56 -29.34 4.20
N ALA A 38 1.40 -28.82 5.41
CA ALA A 38 0.73 -27.52 5.63
C ALA A 38 1.52 -26.36 4.99
N GLU A 39 2.85 -26.35 5.11
CA GLU A 39 3.73 -25.38 4.46
C GLU A 39 3.65 -25.44 2.93
N GLU A 40 3.68 -26.63 2.35
CA GLU A 40 3.49 -26.80 0.90
C GLU A 40 2.17 -26.19 0.41
N ILE A 41 1.07 -26.46 1.12
CA ILE A 41 -0.24 -25.89 0.79
C ILE A 41 -0.22 -24.38 0.95
N ARG A 42 0.39 -23.86 2.02
CA ARG A 42 0.53 -22.42 2.29
C ARG A 42 1.32 -21.72 1.18
N ILE A 43 2.47 -22.30 0.81
CA ILE A 43 3.35 -21.76 -0.24
C ILE A 43 2.62 -21.76 -1.59
N GLN A 44 1.93 -22.86 -1.96
CA GLN A 44 1.16 -22.89 -3.21
C GLN A 44 -0.03 -21.92 -3.22
N SER A 45 -0.47 -21.48 -2.05
CA SER A 45 -1.60 -20.55 -1.89
C SER A 45 -1.16 -19.10 -1.68
N LEU A 46 0.14 -18.77 -1.83
CA LEU A 46 0.61 -17.38 -1.76
C LEU A 46 -0.19 -16.49 -2.74
N GLY A 47 -0.56 -15.30 -2.26
CA GLY A 47 -1.49 -14.41 -2.98
C GLY A 47 -2.99 -14.69 -2.74
N SER A 48 -3.33 -15.69 -1.90
CA SER A 48 -4.70 -16.02 -1.50
C SER A 48 -4.80 -16.27 0.02
N SER A 49 -6.03 -16.45 0.53
CA SER A 49 -6.23 -16.80 1.95
C SER A 49 -5.71 -18.21 2.25
N LEU A 50 -5.20 -18.42 3.48
CA LEU A 50 -4.72 -19.72 3.93
C LEU A 50 -5.83 -20.79 3.82
N PRO A 51 -5.65 -21.87 3.05
CA PRO A 51 -6.67 -22.90 2.88
C PRO A 51 -7.00 -23.65 4.18
N ALA A 52 -8.26 -24.02 4.36
CA ALA A 52 -8.71 -24.78 5.52
C ALA A 52 -7.93 -26.10 5.70
N ARG A 53 -7.49 -26.73 4.60
CA ARG A 53 -6.66 -27.93 4.63
C ARG A 53 -5.30 -27.67 5.28
N ALA A 54 -4.63 -26.52 5.00
CA ALA A 54 -3.38 -26.17 5.67
C ALA A 54 -3.60 -25.99 7.17
N VAL A 55 -4.69 -25.31 7.58
CA VAL A 55 -5.07 -25.14 9.00
C VAL A 55 -5.27 -26.49 9.69
N GLN A 56 -5.88 -27.46 8.99
CA GLN A 56 -6.03 -28.82 9.49
C GLN A 56 -4.69 -29.54 9.68
N GLU A 57 -3.80 -29.47 8.69
CA GLU A 57 -2.50 -30.14 8.76
C GLU A 57 -1.62 -29.53 9.86
N TYR A 58 -1.61 -28.19 10.05
CA TYR A 58 -0.98 -27.59 11.24
C TYR A 58 -1.58 -28.10 12.55
N GLY A 59 -2.90 -28.32 12.62
CA GLY A 59 -3.55 -28.89 13.79
C GLY A 59 -3.06 -30.32 14.11
N LYS A 60 -2.86 -31.15 13.07
CA LYS A 60 -2.29 -32.48 13.24
C LYS A 60 -0.81 -32.44 13.66
N ALA A 61 -0.04 -31.47 13.12
CA ALA A 61 1.34 -31.25 13.54
C ALA A 61 1.41 -30.92 15.04
N ILE A 62 0.52 -30.06 15.53
CA ILE A 62 0.39 -29.75 16.97
C ILE A 62 0.08 -31.02 17.78
N GLU A 63 -0.96 -31.78 17.38
CA GLU A 63 -1.32 -33.04 18.08
C GLU A 63 -0.16 -34.02 18.21
N LYS A 64 0.60 -34.22 17.13
CA LYS A 64 1.75 -35.14 17.11
C LYS A 64 2.92 -34.57 17.91
N SER A 65 3.16 -33.25 17.88
CA SER A 65 4.14 -32.58 18.74
C SER A 65 3.79 -32.75 20.22
N ASP A 66 2.51 -32.52 20.60
CA ASP A 66 2.05 -32.75 21.98
C ASP A 66 2.29 -34.19 22.44
N LYS A 67 2.10 -35.16 21.56
CA LYS A 67 2.39 -36.55 21.86
C LYS A 67 3.88 -36.81 22.07
N VAL A 68 4.79 -36.14 21.34
CA VAL A 68 6.23 -36.21 21.61
C VAL A 68 6.53 -35.66 23.00
N LEU A 69 5.95 -34.52 23.34
CA LEU A 69 6.17 -33.81 24.61
C LEU A 69 5.64 -34.59 25.82
N SER A 70 4.49 -35.28 25.68
CA SER A 70 3.85 -36.03 26.79
C SER A 70 4.44 -37.44 26.96
N ASP A 71 4.58 -38.18 25.85
CA ASP A 71 4.90 -39.61 25.90
C ASP A 71 6.40 -39.90 25.81
N TYR A 72 7.18 -38.89 25.31
CA TYR A 72 8.61 -39.04 25.02
C TYR A 72 9.44 -37.84 25.51
N SER A 73 9.19 -37.38 26.73
CA SER A 73 9.80 -36.19 27.33
C SER A 73 11.32 -36.20 27.43
N ASP A 74 11.94 -37.38 27.40
CA ASP A 74 13.38 -37.56 27.44
C ASP A 74 14.03 -37.71 26.04
N SER A 75 13.25 -37.50 24.99
CA SER A 75 13.71 -37.58 23.59
C SER A 75 14.51 -36.34 23.17
N ASP A 76 15.53 -36.55 22.33
CA ASP A 76 16.29 -35.47 21.69
C ASP A 76 15.41 -34.56 20.82
N TYR A 77 14.22 -35.03 20.39
CA TYR A 77 13.28 -34.28 19.54
C TYR A 77 12.31 -33.38 20.30
N VAL A 78 12.42 -33.27 21.62
CA VAL A 78 11.51 -32.44 22.45
C VAL A 78 11.57 -30.96 22.05
N LYS A 79 12.78 -30.44 21.84
CA LYS A 79 12.96 -29.03 21.42
C LYS A 79 12.44 -28.76 20.02
N ASP A 80 12.72 -29.67 19.09
CA ASP A 80 12.21 -29.60 17.72
C ASP A 80 10.68 -29.67 17.67
N ALA A 81 10.09 -30.60 18.44
CA ALA A 81 8.63 -30.72 18.55
C ALA A 81 7.99 -29.46 19.14
N MET A 82 8.64 -28.84 20.15
CA MET A 82 8.16 -27.61 20.75
C MET A 82 8.22 -26.43 19.77
N LEU A 83 9.34 -26.31 19.03
CA LEU A 83 9.49 -25.29 17.98
C LEU A 83 8.46 -25.48 16.86
N LEU A 84 8.26 -26.72 16.42
CA LEU A 84 7.29 -27.07 15.38
C LEU A 84 5.86 -26.75 15.84
N LYS A 85 5.51 -27.07 17.11
CA LYS A 85 4.24 -26.73 17.73
C LYS A 85 4.02 -25.22 17.74
N GLY A 86 5.01 -24.44 18.18
CA GLY A 86 4.93 -22.98 18.20
C GLY A 86 4.68 -22.39 16.82
N LYS A 87 5.46 -22.84 15.81
CA LYS A 87 5.27 -22.42 14.41
C LYS A 87 3.87 -22.77 13.89
N SER A 88 3.37 -23.98 14.19
CA SER A 88 2.05 -24.44 13.76
C SER A 88 0.93 -23.59 14.38
N HIS A 89 1.01 -23.23 15.67
CA HIS A 89 0.09 -22.31 16.31
C HIS A 89 0.14 -20.90 15.68
N PHE A 90 1.35 -20.40 15.38
CA PHE A 90 1.52 -19.09 14.74
C PHE A 90 0.78 -19.00 13.40
N PHE A 91 0.94 -19.98 12.51
CA PHE A 91 0.26 -20.00 11.23
C PHE A 91 -1.25 -20.22 11.33
N ARG A 92 -1.74 -20.84 12.41
CA ARG A 92 -3.17 -20.89 12.75
C ARG A 92 -3.70 -19.61 13.38
N ARG A 93 -2.85 -18.59 13.59
CA ARG A 93 -3.15 -17.31 14.27
C ARG A 93 -3.48 -17.47 15.76
N GLU A 94 -3.05 -18.53 16.38
CA GLU A 94 -3.18 -18.85 17.80
C GLU A 94 -1.94 -18.32 18.55
N TYR A 95 -1.75 -16.97 18.53
CA TYR A 95 -0.49 -16.34 18.93
C TYR A 95 -0.13 -16.54 20.40
N ASP A 96 -1.11 -16.64 21.30
CA ASP A 96 -0.82 -16.90 22.72
C ASP A 96 -0.26 -18.31 22.93
N SER A 97 -0.86 -19.32 22.32
CA SER A 97 -0.34 -20.70 22.37
C SER A 97 1.04 -20.81 21.68
N ALA A 98 1.27 -20.04 20.60
CA ALA A 98 2.58 -19.97 19.96
C ALA A 98 3.63 -19.38 20.91
N LYS A 99 3.32 -18.28 21.61
CA LYS A 99 4.21 -17.65 22.60
C LYS A 99 4.56 -18.62 23.75
N GLU A 100 3.58 -19.33 24.29
CA GLU A 100 3.83 -20.34 25.34
C GLU A 100 4.82 -21.40 24.89
N ALA A 101 4.65 -21.94 23.67
CA ALA A 101 5.56 -22.92 23.10
C ALA A 101 6.98 -22.35 22.90
N PHE A 102 7.12 -21.13 22.39
CA PHE A 102 8.42 -20.49 22.18
C PHE A 102 9.12 -20.13 23.50
N ILE A 103 8.42 -19.61 24.50
CA ILE A 103 8.98 -19.25 25.80
C ILE A 103 9.64 -20.48 26.46
N SER A 104 9.07 -21.68 26.32
CA SER A 104 9.65 -22.90 26.89
C SER A 104 11.01 -23.28 26.28
N LEU A 105 11.41 -22.71 25.14
CA LEU A 105 12.70 -22.89 24.48
C LEU A 105 13.70 -21.77 24.77
N GLN A 106 13.29 -20.70 25.49
CA GLN A 106 14.09 -19.50 25.66
C GLN A 106 15.42 -19.76 26.40
N ASP A 107 15.41 -20.69 27.34
CA ASP A 107 16.57 -21.05 28.15
C ASP A 107 17.36 -22.27 27.59
N SER A 108 17.20 -22.56 26.29
CA SER A 108 17.95 -23.64 25.63
C SER A 108 19.45 -23.35 25.62
N GLU A 109 20.28 -24.37 25.84
CA GLU A 109 21.72 -24.27 25.68
C GLU A 109 22.15 -24.17 24.20
N GLU A 110 21.28 -24.52 23.25
CA GLU A 110 21.53 -24.50 21.81
C GLU A 110 21.12 -23.13 21.22
N LEU A 111 22.13 -22.42 20.71
CA LEU A 111 21.95 -21.07 20.14
C LEU A 111 20.91 -21.04 19.00
N PHE A 112 20.78 -22.15 18.26
CA PHE A 112 19.75 -22.27 17.22
C PHE A 112 18.34 -22.06 17.79
N PHE A 113 17.96 -22.79 18.86
CA PHE A 113 16.62 -22.66 19.45
C PHE A 113 16.41 -21.31 20.12
N VAL A 114 17.45 -20.74 20.74
CA VAL A 114 17.39 -19.39 21.34
C VAL A 114 17.10 -18.35 20.26
N ASN A 115 17.80 -18.38 19.14
CA ASN A 115 17.64 -17.43 18.05
C ASN A 115 16.28 -17.58 17.33
N GLU A 116 15.85 -18.82 17.05
CA GLU A 116 14.52 -19.09 16.48
C GLU A 116 13.42 -18.60 17.43
N THR A 117 13.56 -18.87 18.72
CA THR A 117 12.61 -18.39 19.75
C THR A 117 12.50 -16.86 19.76
N LYS A 118 13.63 -16.15 19.80
CA LYS A 118 13.64 -14.67 19.74
C LYS A 118 12.93 -14.15 18.49
N TYR A 119 13.23 -14.76 17.33
CA TYR A 119 12.59 -14.37 16.07
C TYR A 119 11.07 -14.55 16.11
N TRP A 120 10.59 -15.75 16.48
CA TRP A 120 9.15 -16.04 16.50
C TRP A 120 8.39 -15.27 17.56
N LEU A 121 9.00 -15.00 18.72
CA LEU A 121 8.40 -14.12 19.73
C LEU A 121 8.28 -12.67 19.24
N ALA A 122 9.26 -12.16 18.49
CA ALA A 122 9.15 -10.85 17.85
C ALA A 122 8.02 -10.82 16.81
N LEU A 123 7.85 -11.88 16.01
CA LEU A 123 6.71 -12.00 15.10
C LEU A 123 5.36 -12.01 15.85
N CYS A 124 5.26 -12.73 16.96
CA CYS A 124 4.06 -12.72 17.80
C CYS A 124 3.76 -11.31 18.34
N LYS A 125 4.79 -10.57 18.79
CA LYS A 125 4.62 -9.17 19.22
C LYS A 125 4.08 -8.28 18.11
N TRP A 126 4.62 -8.43 16.89
CA TRP A 126 4.12 -7.71 15.72
C TRP A 126 2.64 -8.01 15.44
N LYS A 127 2.25 -9.29 15.45
CA LYS A 127 0.85 -9.69 15.23
C LYS A 127 -0.09 -9.28 16.39
N ASP A 128 0.44 -8.97 17.57
CA ASP A 128 -0.26 -8.32 18.68
C ASP A 128 -0.34 -6.78 18.54
N LEU A 129 -0.08 -6.22 17.36
CA LEU A 129 -0.05 -4.77 17.06
C LEU A 129 1.04 -3.99 17.85
N LYS A 130 2.13 -4.66 18.24
CA LYS A 130 3.27 -4.07 18.95
C LYS A 130 4.46 -3.93 17.99
N SER A 131 4.29 -3.15 16.91
CA SER A 131 5.28 -3.02 15.84
C SER A 131 6.63 -2.53 16.35
N GLN A 132 6.68 -1.46 17.17
CA GLN A 132 7.95 -0.92 17.64
C GLN A 132 8.74 -1.87 18.57
N PRO A 133 8.13 -2.55 19.57
CA PRO A 133 8.80 -3.61 20.31
C PRO A 133 9.32 -4.74 19.43
N ALA A 134 8.56 -5.18 18.42
CA ALA A 134 8.99 -6.21 17.48
C ALA A 134 10.21 -5.77 16.65
N ILE A 135 10.22 -4.52 16.14
CA ILE A 135 11.36 -3.94 15.43
C ILE A 135 12.62 -3.94 16.29
N ASN A 136 12.49 -3.52 17.56
CA ASN A 136 13.63 -3.46 18.48
C ASN A 136 14.21 -4.86 18.75
N ASP A 137 13.35 -5.85 19.00
CA ASP A 137 13.78 -7.24 19.22
C ASP A 137 14.47 -7.82 17.96
N LEU A 138 13.89 -7.59 16.76
CA LEU A 138 14.46 -8.06 15.51
C LEU A 138 15.82 -7.40 15.21
N LYS A 139 15.98 -6.09 15.46
CA LYS A 139 17.26 -5.40 15.30
C LYS A 139 18.31 -5.87 16.29
N SER A 140 17.92 -6.16 17.54
CA SER A 140 18.83 -6.78 18.52
C SER A 140 19.30 -8.15 18.04
N LEU A 141 18.36 -9.01 17.63
CA LEU A 141 18.68 -10.35 17.15
C LEU A 141 19.56 -10.32 15.89
N LEU A 142 19.38 -9.34 15.00
CA LEU A 142 20.21 -9.14 13.81
C LEU A 142 21.68 -8.90 14.17
N GLY A 143 21.95 -8.18 15.27
CA GLY A 143 23.30 -7.96 15.79
C GLY A 143 23.90 -9.16 16.53
N GLU A 144 23.09 -10.15 16.91
CA GLU A 144 23.51 -11.32 17.67
C GLU A 144 23.73 -12.58 16.80
N THR A 145 23.15 -12.63 15.58
CA THR A 145 23.16 -13.83 14.73
C THR A 145 24.09 -13.69 13.53
N ASP A 146 24.89 -14.74 13.28
CA ASP A 146 25.71 -14.89 12.08
C ASP A 146 25.01 -15.74 10.98
N SER A 147 23.80 -16.24 11.26
CA SER A 147 23.05 -17.04 10.29
C SER A 147 22.47 -16.16 9.18
N ALA A 148 23.01 -16.28 7.97
CA ALA A 148 22.52 -15.54 6.80
C ALA A 148 21.03 -15.84 6.49
N ASP A 149 20.57 -17.06 6.76
CA ASP A 149 19.16 -17.43 6.62
C ASP A 149 18.29 -16.66 7.60
N LEU A 150 18.65 -16.63 8.87
CA LEU A 150 17.92 -15.90 9.89
C LEU A 150 17.98 -14.38 9.64
N GLN A 151 19.15 -13.83 9.27
CA GLN A 151 19.30 -12.42 8.92
C GLN A 151 18.37 -12.03 7.77
N SER A 152 18.30 -12.83 6.69
CA SER A 152 17.42 -12.54 5.56
C SER A 152 15.93 -12.58 5.94
N ARG A 153 15.52 -13.52 6.80
CA ARG A 153 14.14 -13.57 7.34
C ARG A 153 13.83 -12.37 8.24
N ILE A 154 14.78 -11.93 9.04
CA ILE A 154 14.64 -10.72 9.87
C ILE A 154 14.47 -9.48 8.98
N TYR A 155 15.31 -9.33 7.94
CA TYR A 155 15.20 -8.20 7.01
C TYR A 155 13.86 -8.19 6.27
N LEU A 156 13.37 -9.33 5.79
CA LEU A 156 12.05 -9.45 5.20
C LEU A 156 10.97 -8.98 6.17
N THR A 157 11.00 -9.49 7.40
CA THR A 157 9.99 -9.13 8.42
C THR A 157 10.05 -7.64 8.79
N LEU A 158 11.26 -7.06 8.92
CA LEU A 158 11.41 -5.61 9.13
C LEU A 158 10.83 -4.82 7.97
N GLY A 159 11.09 -5.24 6.74
CA GLY A 159 10.49 -4.64 5.54
C GLY A 159 8.96 -4.66 5.59
N GLU A 160 8.36 -5.81 5.91
CA GLU A 160 6.90 -5.95 6.03
C GLU A 160 6.32 -5.07 7.15
N ILE A 161 6.98 -4.99 8.32
CA ILE A 161 6.53 -4.11 9.42
C ILE A 161 6.61 -2.64 9.01
N TYR A 162 7.67 -2.22 8.31
CA TYR A 162 7.79 -0.83 7.85
C TYR A 162 6.77 -0.49 6.77
N LEU A 163 6.41 -1.43 5.89
CA LEU A 163 5.30 -1.25 4.94
C LEU A 163 3.96 -1.06 5.65
N GLU A 164 3.66 -1.88 6.67
CA GLU A 164 2.43 -1.71 7.48
C GLU A 164 2.40 -0.36 8.23
N ASN A 165 3.58 0.20 8.56
CA ASN A 165 3.72 1.51 9.20
C ASN A 165 3.81 2.68 8.19
N GLU A 166 3.62 2.44 6.89
CA GLU A 166 3.70 3.41 5.79
C GLU A 166 5.09 4.06 5.62
N ASP A 167 6.15 3.46 6.20
CA ASP A 167 7.54 3.87 6.04
C ASP A 167 8.20 3.12 4.88
N SER A 168 7.93 3.58 3.67
CA SER A 168 8.42 2.95 2.45
C SER A 168 9.94 2.96 2.32
N ASP A 169 10.62 4.01 2.78
CA ASP A 169 12.08 4.14 2.64
C ASP A 169 12.81 3.12 3.52
N SER A 170 12.39 2.98 4.78
CA SER A 170 12.92 1.94 5.67
C SER A 170 12.57 0.53 5.15
N ALA A 171 11.39 0.35 4.57
CA ALA A 171 11.00 -0.92 3.96
C ALA A 171 11.92 -1.28 2.79
N PHE A 172 12.15 -0.39 1.82
CA PHE A 172 13.09 -0.61 0.72
C PHE A 172 14.50 -0.94 1.20
N TYR A 173 15.00 -0.20 2.19
CA TYR A 173 16.32 -0.44 2.74
C TYR A 173 16.47 -1.86 3.29
N HIS A 174 15.55 -2.30 4.14
CA HIS A 174 15.63 -3.62 4.76
C HIS A 174 15.36 -4.75 3.74
N LEU A 175 14.42 -4.58 2.84
CA LEU A 175 14.14 -5.56 1.79
C LEU A 175 15.35 -5.79 0.87
N ASN A 176 16.06 -4.73 0.46
CA ASN A 176 17.27 -4.86 -0.35
C ASN A 176 18.38 -5.61 0.39
N LEU A 177 18.63 -5.29 1.67
CA LEU A 177 19.57 -6.03 2.50
C LEU A 177 19.18 -7.52 2.62
N GLY A 178 17.88 -7.79 2.80
CA GLY A 178 17.37 -9.15 2.83
C GLY A 178 17.61 -9.92 1.52
N ALA A 179 17.41 -9.28 0.38
CA ALA A 179 17.64 -9.87 -0.95
C ALA A 179 19.12 -10.22 -1.17
N GLU A 180 20.03 -9.34 -0.75
CA GLU A 180 21.48 -9.56 -0.85
C GLU A 180 21.97 -10.69 0.09
N THR A 181 21.37 -10.82 1.27
CA THR A 181 21.78 -11.78 2.30
C THR A 181 21.19 -13.17 2.06
N SER A 182 19.96 -13.25 1.50
CA SER A 182 19.22 -14.50 1.38
C SER A 182 19.87 -15.50 0.43
N LYS A 183 20.02 -16.74 0.92
CA LYS A 183 20.40 -17.93 0.11
C LYS A 183 19.21 -18.84 -0.16
N ASP A 184 18.16 -18.73 0.64
CA ASP A 184 16.94 -19.50 0.48
C ASP A 184 16.08 -18.97 -0.67
N ARG A 185 15.65 -19.88 -1.55
CA ARG A 185 14.87 -19.56 -2.75
C ARG A 185 13.50 -18.97 -2.40
N PHE A 186 12.85 -19.52 -1.37
CA PHE A 186 11.52 -19.09 -0.96
C PHE A 186 11.56 -17.69 -0.32
N THR A 187 12.52 -17.46 0.59
CA THR A 187 12.73 -16.13 1.21
C THR A 187 13.07 -15.08 0.16
N ARG A 188 13.91 -15.40 -0.84
CA ARG A 188 14.19 -14.48 -1.95
C ARG A 188 12.95 -14.15 -2.76
N GLU A 189 12.09 -15.14 -3.04
CA GLU A 189 10.83 -14.91 -3.74
C GLU A 189 9.96 -13.91 -2.99
N GLN A 190 9.79 -14.08 -1.68
CA GLN A 190 9.01 -13.16 -0.86
C GLN A 190 9.57 -11.75 -0.85
N ILE A 191 10.89 -11.61 -0.67
CA ILE A 191 11.57 -10.31 -0.68
C ILE A 191 11.39 -9.61 -2.03
N TYR A 192 11.66 -10.29 -3.14
CA TYR A 192 11.51 -9.68 -4.46
C TYR A 192 10.06 -9.30 -4.77
N PHE A 193 9.09 -10.07 -4.26
CA PHE A 193 7.69 -9.71 -4.42
C PHE A 193 7.35 -8.42 -3.66
N GLN A 194 7.82 -8.26 -2.41
CA GLN A 194 7.61 -7.02 -1.65
C GLN A 194 8.28 -5.82 -2.32
N ILE A 195 9.53 -5.98 -2.81
CA ILE A 195 10.21 -4.92 -3.57
C ILE A 195 9.42 -4.57 -4.83
N ALA A 196 8.89 -5.58 -5.55
CA ALA A 196 8.14 -5.37 -6.78
C ALA A 196 6.83 -4.60 -6.55
N GLU A 197 6.04 -5.00 -5.53
CA GLU A 197 4.79 -4.30 -5.17
C GLU A 197 5.08 -2.85 -4.75
N LEU A 198 6.07 -2.65 -3.88
CA LEU A 198 6.44 -1.31 -3.43
C LEU A 198 6.94 -0.43 -4.58
N SER A 199 7.77 -0.98 -5.48
CA SER A 199 8.24 -0.26 -6.67
C SER A 199 7.09 0.09 -7.62
N TYR A 200 6.12 -0.83 -7.77
CA TYR A 200 4.93 -0.60 -8.58
C TYR A 200 4.04 0.52 -7.99
N GLU A 201 3.81 0.52 -6.68
CA GLU A 201 3.06 1.58 -5.98
C GLU A 201 3.74 2.95 -6.04
N LYS A 202 5.09 2.98 -6.05
CA LYS A 202 5.90 4.20 -6.18
C LYS A 202 6.11 4.61 -7.65
N GLU A 203 5.49 3.93 -8.59
CA GLU A 203 5.62 4.18 -10.04
C GLU A 203 7.06 4.02 -10.58
N ILE A 204 7.93 3.28 -9.86
CA ILE A 204 9.29 2.93 -10.29
C ILE A 204 9.19 1.64 -11.14
N TYR A 205 8.58 1.75 -12.31
CA TYR A 205 8.13 0.61 -13.10
C TYR A 205 9.25 -0.30 -13.59
N GLU A 206 10.43 0.22 -13.94
CA GLU A 206 11.59 -0.59 -14.34
C GLU A 206 12.07 -1.49 -13.20
N GLN A 207 12.12 -0.98 -11.96
CA GLN A 207 12.49 -1.76 -10.79
C GLN A 207 11.40 -2.79 -10.44
N ALA A 208 10.13 -2.41 -10.58
CA ALA A 208 9.01 -3.33 -10.40
C ALA A 208 9.11 -4.51 -11.37
N LEU A 209 9.35 -4.24 -12.65
CA LEU A 209 9.51 -5.24 -13.72
C LEU A 209 10.65 -6.23 -13.42
N ASP A 210 11.85 -5.72 -13.08
CA ASP A 210 13.00 -6.55 -12.73
C ASP A 210 12.71 -7.43 -11.51
N SER A 211 12.08 -6.84 -10.49
CA SER A 211 11.76 -7.56 -9.25
C SER A 211 10.70 -8.64 -9.46
N TYR A 212 9.61 -8.38 -10.21
CA TYR A 212 8.64 -9.42 -10.58
C TYR A 212 9.29 -10.54 -11.42
N GLN A 213 10.23 -10.21 -12.31
CA GLN A 213 10.97 -11.23 -13.06
C GLN A 213 11.81 -12.12 -12.13
N LYS A 214 12.42 -11.55 -11.08
CA LYS A 214 13.13 -12.29 -10.04
C LYS A 214 12.18 -13.16 -9.20
N VAL A 215 10.96 -12.70 -8.95
CA VAL A 215 9.91 -13.54 -8.34
C VAL A 215 9.64 -14.76 -9.20
N LEU A 216 9.43 -14.62 -10.51
CA LEU A 216 9.20 -15.77 -11.41
C LEU A 216 10.35 -16.79 -11.40
N ASN A 217 11.58 -16.32 -11.27
CA ASN A 217 12.77 -17.20 -11.21
C ASN A 217 12.90 -17.98 -9.90
N ASN A 218 12.24 -17.50 -8.83
CA ASN A 218 12.33 -18.08 -7.49
C ASN A 218 11.05 -18.78 -7.04
N SER A 219 9.87 -18.41 -7.54
CA SER A 219 8.59 -18.94 -7.07
C SER A 219 8.33 -20.37 -7.53
N ILE A 220 7.70 -21.15 -6.65
CA ILE A 220 7.11 -22.45 -6.95
C ILE A 220 5.57 -22.40 -6.84
N SER A 221 5.03 -21.32 -6.31
CA SER A 221 3.57 -21.11 -6.20
C SER A 221 3.00 -20.71 -7.56
N ILE A 222 2.11 -21.54 -8.11
CA ILE A 222 1.43 -21.23 -9.37
C ILE A 222 0.59 -19.95 -9.27
N ASN A 223 0.01 -19.66 -8.11
CA ASN A 223 -0.76 -18.44 -7.90
C ASN A 223 0.17 -17.21 -7.93
N ARG A 224 1.32 -17.27 -7.26
CA ARG A 224 2.32 -16.20 -7.28
C ARG A 224 2.88 -15.97 -8.68
N ILE A 225 3.11 -17.05 -9.44
CA ILE A 225 3.55 -17.00 -10.83
C ILE A 225 2.51 -16.31 -11.71
N ARG A 226 1.22 -16.63 -11.55
CA ARG A 226 0.11 -15.98 -12.28
C ARG A 226 0.01 -14.50 -11.95
N GLU A 227 0.00 -14.16 -10.65
CA GLU A 227 -0.05 -12.80 -10.14
C GLU A 227 1.11 -11.95 -10.68
N SER A 228 2.35 -12.44 -10.56
CA SER A 228 3.54 -11.74 -11.06
C SER A 228 3.52 -11.57 -12.58
N ASN A 229 3.02 -12.55 -13.34
CA ASN A 229 2.86 -12.40 -14.79
C ASN A 229 1.85 -11.31 -15.15
N LEU A 230 0.73 -11.25 -14.44
CA LEU A 230 -0.27 -10.19 -14.66
C LEU A 230 0.30 -8.80 -14.35
N LYS A 231 1.01 -8.69 -13.23
CA LYS A 231 1.71 -7.44 -12.84
C LYS A 231 2.79 -7.02 -13.85
N ILE A 232 3.56 -7.95 -14.38
CA ILE A 232 4.56 -7.68 -15.45
C ILE A 232 3.85 -7.12 -16.70
N ILE A 233 2.71 -7.70 -17.10
CA ILE A 233 1.92 -7.23 -18.24
C ILE A 233 1.44 -5.80 -18.00
N GLN A 234 0.89 -5.52 -16.82
CA GLN A 234 0.44 -4.19 -16.40
C GLN A 234 1.60 -3.19 -16.38
N THR A 235 2.76 -3.60 -15.88
CA THR A 235 3.96 -2.76 -15.83
C THR A 235 4.47 -2.42 -17.24
N TYR A 236 4.53 -3.40 -18.17
CA TYR A 236 4.86 -3.12 -19.57
C TYR A 236 3.90 -2.13 -20.22
N ARG A 237 2.58 -2.26 -19.95
CA ARG A 237 1.58 -1.33 -20.46
C ARG A 237 1.82 0.09 -19.94
N LEU A 238 2.11 0.24 -18.63
CA LEU A 238 2.39 1.55 -18.00
C LEU A 238 3.70 2.18 -18.50
N LEU A 239 4.70 1.36 -18.83
CA LEU A 239 5.94 1.81 -19.48
C LEU A 239 5.75 2.16 -20.97
N GLY A 240 4.58 1.88 -21.56
CA GLY A 240 4.34 2.06 -22.99
C GLY A 240 4.94 0.97 -23.87
N ASP A 241 5.51 -0.10 -23.29
CA ASP A 241 6.06 -1.25 -24.06
C ASP A 241 4.94 -2.24 -24.42
N ILE A 242 4.07 -1.77 -25.32
CA ILE A 242 2.86 -2.47 -25.75
C ILE A 242 3.16 -3.81 -26.39
N GLU A 243 4.23 -3.90 -27.18
CA GLU A 243 4.62 -5.14 -27.88
C GLU A 243 4.97 -6.25 -26.89
N GLN A 244 5.75 -5.96 -25.86
CA GLN A 244 6.08 -6.94 -24.81
C GLN A 244 4.86 -7.36 -24.01
N SER A 245 3.96 -6.41 -23.72
CA SER A 245 2.71 -6.69 -23.03
C SER A 245 1.83 -7.64 -23.84
N LYS A 246 1.54 -7.34 -25.12
CA LYS A 246 0.74 -8.17 -26.03
C LYS A 246 1.35 -9.56 -26.24
N SER A 247 2.63 -9.62 -26.58
CA SER A 247 3.35 -10.90 -26.79
C SER A 247 3.29 -11.80 -25.57
N ARG A 248 3.44 -11.22 -24.36
CA ARG A 248 3.34 -11.99 -23.12
C ARG A 248 1.93 -12.52 -22.90
N ILE A 249 0.90 -11.70 -23.08
CA ILE A 249 -0.50 -12.10 -22.95
C ILE A 249 -0.82 -13.26 -23.92
N GLU A 250 -0.48 -13.13 -25.19
CA GLU A 250 -0.74 -14.16 -26.21
C GLU A 250 -0.13 -15.51 -25.82
N ARG A 251 1.11 -15.52 -25.37
CA ARG A 251 1.79 -16.73 -24.92
C ARG A 251 1.10 -17.36 -23.71
N LEU A 252 0.64 -16.55 -22.74
CA LEU A 252 -0.01 -17.04 -21.52
C LEU A 252 -1.43 -17.55 -21.80
N LEU A 253 -2.15 -16.96 -22.75
CA LEU A 253 -3.49 -17.43 -23.15
C LEU A 253 -3.47 -18.83 -23.75
N LEU A 254 -2.34 -19.26 -24.36
CA LEU A 254 -2.14 -20.60 -24.92
C LEU A 254 -1.75 -21.63 -23.87
N ASN A 255 -1.37 -21.21 -22.66
CA ASN A 255 -0.93 -22.12 -21.60
C ASN A 255 -2.06 -22.43 -20.60
N GLU A 256 -2.39 -23.70 -20.44
CA GLU A 256 -3.47 -24.16 -19.54
C GLU A 256 -3.20 -23.85 -18.06
N ASP A 257 -1.94 -23.74 -17.64
CA ASP A 257 -1.58 -23.33 -16.28
C ASP A 257 -2.12 -21.94 -15.90
N PHE A 258 -2.43 -21.11 -16.90
CA PHE A 258 -2.95 -19.75 -16.74
C PHE A 258 -4.47 -19.67 -17.01
N SER A 259 -5.16 -20.80 -17.11
CA SER A 259 -6.60 -20.83 -17.39
C SER A 259 -7.43 -20.02 -16.40
N SER A 260 -7.04 -19.99 -15.13
CA SER A 260 -7.76 -19.26 -14.08
C SER A 260 -7.68 -17.72 -14.18
N ILE A 261 -6.71 -17.19 -14.94
CA ILE A 261 -6.54 -15.74 -15.16
C ILE A 261 -6.76 -15.33 -16.63
N LYS A 262 -7.35 -16.22 -17.45
CA LYS A 262 -7.63 -15.91 -18.87
C LYS A 262 -8.53 -14.67 -19.04
N SER A 263 -9.48 -14.48 -18.14
CA SER A 263 -10.33 -13.27 -18.12
C SER A 263 -9.51 -12.00 -17.86
N ASP A 264 -8.61 -12.05 -16.90
CA ASP A 264 -7.75 -10.93 -16.54
C ASP A 264 -6.80 -10.57 -17.70
N LEU A 265 -6.20 -11.59 -18.34
CA LEU A 265 -5.35 -11.39 -19.52
C LEU A 265 -6.10 -10.75 -20.70
N ARG A 266 -7.35 -11.17 -20.93
CA ARG A 266 -8.20 -10.58 -21.98
C ARG A 266 -8.60 -9.14 -21.65
N LEU A 267 -8.89 -8.85 -20.37
CA LEU A 267 -9.17 -7.48 -19.94
C LEU A 267 -7.97 -6.57 -20.14
N GLU A 268 -6.74 -7.04 -19.86
CA GLU A 268 -5.54 -6.25 -20.12
C GLU A 268 -5.32 -5.98 -21.63
N LEU A 269 -5.66 -6.92 -22.52
CA LEU A 269 -5.67 -6.64 -23.97
C LEU A 269 -6.64 -5.52 -24.35
N ILE A 270 -7.85 -5.53 -23.77
CA ILE A 270 -8.85 -4.49 -24.03
C ILE A 270 -8.36 -3.13 -23.50
N LYS A 271 -7.73 -3.11 -22.33
CA LYS A 271 -7.13 -1.88 -21.78
C LYS A 271 -6.02 -1.33 -22.67
N ILE A 272 -5.21 -2.20 -23.26
CA ILE A 272 -4.19 -1.79 -24.24
C ILE A 272 -4.83 -1.15 -25.48
N GLU A 273 -5.91 -1.74 -26.02
CA GLU A 273 -6.64 -1.16 -27.14
C GLU A 273 -7.26 0.19 -26.77
N LEU A 274 -7.76 0.32 -25.54
CA LEU A 274 -8.28 1.58 -25.01
C LEU A 274 -7.20 2.67 -24.94
N ASP A 275 -6.01 2.33 -24.41
CA ASP A 275 -4.86 3.23 -24.31
C ASP A 275 -4.36 3.66 -25.72
N GLN A 276 -4.59 2.83 -26.73
CA GLN A 276 -4.30 3.14 -28.15
C GLN A 276 -5.40 3.99 -28.83
N GLY A 277 -6.47 4.34 -28.11
CA GLY A 277 -7.58 5.15 -28.63
C GLY A 277 -8.63 4.38 -29.41
N ASN A 278 -8.63 3.05 -29.39
CA ASN A 278 -9.62 2.21 -30.06
C ASN A 278 -10.91 2.11 -29.21
N ILE A 279 -11.56 3.26 -28.97
CA ILE A 279 -12.65 3.40 -27.98
C ILE A 279 -13.86 2.51 -28.31
N ASP A 280 -14.39 2.57 -29.55
CA ASP A 280 -15.59 1.81 -29.95
C ASP A 280 -15.38 0.31 -29.82
N PHE A 281 -14.22 -0.19 -30.29
CA PHE A 281 -13.84 -1.59 -30.12
C PHE A 281 -13.74 -1.98 -28.65
N SER A 282 -13.18 -1.10 -27.83
CA SER A 282 -13.02 -1.35 -26.39
C SER A 282 -14.35 -1.39 -25.67
N ILE A 283 -15.30 -0.50 -26.00
CA ILE A 283 -16.67 -0.51 -25.43
C ILE A 283 -17.35 -1.86 -25.70
N GLU A 284 -17.37 -2.32 -26.97
CA GLU A 284 -17.99 -3.62 -27.31
C GLU A 284 -17.30 -4.79 -26.61
N SER A 285 -15.98 -4.75 -26.54
CA SER A 285 -15.16 -5.82 -25.93
C SER A 285 -15.30 -5.86 -24.41
N LEU A 286 -15.40 -4.71 -23.72
CA LEU A 286 -15.65 -4.63 -22.28
C LEU A 286 -17.04 -5.16 -21.90
N ASP A 287 -18.07 -4.83 -22.68
CA ASP A 287 -19.42 -5.36 -22.43
C ASP A 287 -19.46 -6.87 -22.64
N ARG A 288 -18.85 -7.36 -23.72
CA ARG A 288 -18.77 -8.81 -23.99
C ARG A 288 -18.03 -9.58 -22.90
N ILE A 289 -16.86 -9.11 -22.47
CA ILE A 289 -16.08 -9.81 -21.43
C ILE A 289 -16.80 -9.82 -20.08
N ALA A 290 -17.53 -8.77 -19.74
CA ALA A 290 -18.34 -8.73 -18.52
C ALA A 290 -19.48 -9.75 -18.55
N GLN A 291 -20.08 -9.96 -19.72
CA GLN A 291 -21.14 -10.97 -19.94
C GLN A 291 -20.57 -12.41 -20.00
N ASP A 292 -19.38 -12.60 -20.57
CA ASP A 292 -18.72 -13.91 -20.64
C ASP A 292 -18.23 -14.42 -19.29
N TYR A 293 -17.90 -13.51 -18.36
CA TYR A 293 -17.35 -13.83 -17.02
C TYR A 293 -18.18 -13.23 -15.88
N PRO A 294 -19.47 -13.56 -15.76
CA PRO A 294 -20.34 -12.95 -14.75
C PRO A 294 -19.88 -13.33 -13.33
N ASN A 295 -20.17 -12.46 -12.37
CA ASN A 295 -19.84 -12.61 -10.96
C ASN A 295 -18.33 -12.71 -10.66
N THR A 296 -17.51 -12.11 -11.51
CA THR A 296 -16.06 -12.00 -11.34
C THR A 296 -15.63 -10.56 -11.10
N LYS A 297 -14.39 -10.38 -10.61
CA LYS A 297 -13.77 -9.06 -10.51
C LYS A 297 -13.62 -8.39 -11.88
N VAL A 298 -13.33 -9.20 -12.92
CA VAL A 298 -13.21 -8.74 -14.31
C VAL A 298 -14.52 -8.12 -14.81
N ALA A 299 -15.66 -8.75 -14.55
CA ALA A 299 -16.96 -8.16 -14.93
C ALA A 299 -17.21 -6.82 -14.24
N ILE A 300 -16.91 -6.72 -12.93
CA ILE A 300 -17.07 -5.46 -12.18
C ILE A 300 -16.18 -4.37 -12.75
N GLU A 301 -14.90 -4.68 -13.00
CA GLU A 301 -13.93 -3.74 -13.53
C GLU A 301 -14.30 -3.30 -14.95
N SER A 302 -14.74 -4.22 -15.81
CA SER A 302 -15.21 -3.91 -17.17
C SER A 302 -16.40 -2.95 -17.16
N TYR A 303 -17.41 -3.22 -16.33
CA TYR A 303 -18.56 -2.31 -16.18
C TYR A 303 -18.15 -0.96 -15.55
N TYR A 304 -17.19 -0.95 -14.65
CA TYR A 304 -16.64 0.30 -14.11
C TYR A 304 -15.96 1.14 -15.20
N ILE A 305 -15.13 0.51 -16.05
CA ILE A 305 -14.49 1.20 -17.18
C ILE A 305 -15.54 1.72 -18.14
N LEU A 306 -16.55 0.90 -18.50
CA LEU A 306 -17.67 1.33 -19.34
C LEU A 306 -18.41 2.54 -18.75
N SER A 307 -18.69 2.51 -17.45
CA SER A 307 -19.38 3.62 -16.78
C SER A 307 -18.56 4.91 -16.85
N LYS A 308 -17.23 4.83 -16.78
CA LYS A 308 -16.33 5.99 -16.94
C LYS A 308 -16.34 6.51 -18.38
N LEU A 309 -16.22 5.63 -19.36
CA LEU A 309 -16.22 6.00 -20.79
C LEU A 309 -17.51 6.76 -21.19
N TYR A 310 -18.65 6.41 -20.57
CA TYR A 310 -19.90 7.12 -20.78
C TYR A 310 -20.08 8.38 -19.90
N LEU A 311 -19.08 8.74 -19.11
CA LEU A 311 -18.98 10.04 -18.43
C LEU A 311 -18.00 11.00 -19.10
N GLU A 312 -17.43 10.63 -20.27
CA GLU A 312 -16.42 11.40 -20.98
C GLU A 312 -16.81 11.58 -22.45
N SER A 313 -16.61 12.80 -23.00
CA SER A 313 -16.81 13.07 -24.44
C SER A 313 -15.82 12.27 -25.30
N PRO A 314 -16.19 11.83 -26.50
CA PRO A 314 -17.46 12.10 -27.21
C PRO A 314 -18.63 11.18 -26.81
N ASN A 315 -18.45 10.25 -25.86
CA ASN A 315 -19.44 9.21 -25.53
C ASN A 315 -20.35 9.61 -24.36
N LEU A 316 -20.39 10.88 -23.96
CA LEU A 316 -21.10 11.36 -22.77
C LEU A 316 -22.59 10.94 -22.78
N ASP A 317 -22.95 10.04 -21.87
CA ASP A 317 -24.31 9.48 -21.71
C ASP A 317 -24.50 9.03 -20.25
N PHE A 318 -25.15 9.88 -19.45
CA PHE A 318 -25.33 9.64 -18.02
C PHE A 318 -26.22 8.42 -17.73
N GLU A 319 -27.20 8.12 -18.60
CA GLU A 319 -28.08 6.97 -18.43
C GLU A 319 -27.31 5.65 -18.64
N LYS A 320 -26.47 5.58 -19.68
CA LYS A 320 -25.60 4.42 -19.90
C LYS A 320 -24.56 4.27 -18.81
N SER A 321 -23.94 5.36 -18.36
CA SER A 321 -23.02 5.32 -17.22
C SER A 321 -23.72 4.72 -15.98
N SER A 322 -24.89 5.23 -15.62
CA SER A 322 -25.70 4.69 -14.51
C SER A 322 -26.08 3.24 -14.71
N PHE A 323 -26.45 2.83 -15.93
CA PHE A 323 -26.76 1.44 -16.27
C PHE A 323 -25.56 0.53 -15.95
N PHE A 324 -24.37 0.84 -16.43
CA PHE A 324 -23.16 0.02 -16.17
C PHE A 324 -22.73 0.04 -14.70
N MET A 325 -22.87 1.17 -14.00
CA MET A 325 -22.68 1.21 -12.55
C MET A 325 -23.60 0.21 -11.82
N ASN A 326 -24.86 0.13 -12.24
CA ASN A 326 -25.83 -0.81 -11.67
C ASN A 326 -25.49 -2.26 -12.01
N GLU A 327 -25.08 -2.55 -13.25
CA GLU A 327 -24.63 -3.90 -13.66
C GLU A 327 -23.40 -4.36 -12.85
N ALA A 328 -22.42 -3.46 -12.61
CA ALA A 328 -21.29 -3.75 -11.73
C ALA A 328 -21.72 -4.10 -10.31
N MET A 329 -22.69 -3.36 -9.75
CA MET A 329 -23.16 -3.58 -8.38
C MET A 329 -23.95 -4.88 -8.21
N LYS A 330 -24.60 -5.39 -9.26
CA LYS A 330 -25.31 -6.67 -9.26
C LYS A 330 -24.37 -7.88 -9.18
N GLN A 331 -23.11 -7.75 -9.56
CA GLN A 331 -22.15 -8.86 -9.51
C GLN A 331 -21.89 -9.31 -8.08
N ASN A 332 -21.76 -10.63 -7.83
CA ASN A 332 -21.57 -11.19 -6.49
C ASN A 332 -20.10 -11.13 -6.00
N ALA A 333 -19.14 -10.86 -6.87
CA ALA A 333 -17.73 -10.76 -6.47
C ALA A 333 -17.46 -9.51 -5.63
N ASN A 334 -16.46 -9.58 -4.74
CA ASN A 334 -15.93 -8.42 -4.02
C ASN A 334 -14.87 -7.73 -4.87
N SER A 335 -14.97 -6.39 -4.97
CA SER A 335 -14.00 -5.57 -5.71
C SER A 335 -14.00 -4.15 -5.12
N SER A 336 -12.80 -3.54 -5.07
CA SER A 336 -12.63 -2.12 -4.71
C SER A 336 -13.40 -1.18 -5.66
N HIS A 337 -13.56 -1.56 -6.93
CA HIS A 337 -14.36 -0.80 -7.90
C HIS A 337 -15.81 -0.60 -7.46
N LYS A 338 -16.41 -1.52 -6.70
CA LYS A 338 -17.76 -1.31 -6.15
C LYS A 338 -17.83 -0.14 -5.17
N VAL A 339 -16.78 0.07 -4.37
CA VAL A 339 -16.70 1.23 -3.46
C VAL A 339 -16.61 2.52 -4.28
N LEU A 340 -15.76 2.54 -5.32
CA LEU A 340 -15.63 3.69 -6.21
C LEU A 340 -16.95 4.02 -6.93
N ILE A 341 -17.65 2.98 -7.42
CA ILE A 341 -18.97 3.14 -8.04
C ILE A 341 -19.98 3.68 -7.03
N SER A 342 -20.03 3.10 -5.82
CA SER A 342 -20.98 3.52 -4.78
C SER A 342 -20.87 5.01 -4.46
N ASN A 343 -19.65 5.53 -4.39
CA ASN A 343 -19.38 6.93 -4.09
C ASN A 343 -19.82 7.89 -5.21
N LYS A 344 -19.91 7.40 -6.46
CA LYS A 344 -20.23 8.24 -7.64
C LYS A 344 -21.69 8.11 -8.11
N ARG A 345 -22.41 7.08 -7.66
CA ARG A 345 -23.78 6.79 -8.16
C ARG A 345 -24.78 7.91 -7.93
N GLU A 346 -24.73 8.54 -6.75
CA GLU A 346 -25.65 9.63 -6.41
C GLU A 346 -25.44 10.83 -7.35
N SER A 347 -24.19 11.20 -7.59
CA SER A 347 -23.82 12.29 -8.51
C SER A 347 -24.27 12.02 -9.94
N VAL A 348 -24.11 10.79 -10.44
CA VAL A 348 -24.61 10.42 -11.78
C VAL A 348 -26.14 10.42 -11.85
N SER A 349 -26.83 9.94 -10.80
CA SER A 349 -28.30 10.01 -10.74
C SER A 349 -28.80 11.46 -10.77
N LYS A 350 -28.08 12.34 -10.07
CA LYS A 350 -28.40 13.77 -10.07
C LYS A 350 -28.17 14.43 -11.43
N LEU A 351 -27.11 14.04 -12.16
CA LEU A 351 -26.90 14.52 -13.53
C LEU A 351 -28.03 14.09 -14.48
N ILE A 352 -28.57 12.90 -14.36
CA ILE A 352 -29.71 12.43 -15.14
C ILE A 352 -30.94 13.30 -14.86
N GLU A 353 -31.26 13.56 -13.57
CA GLU A 353 -32.36 14.45 -13.19
C GLU A 353 -32.20 15.85 -13.80
N LEU A 354 -30.99 16.41 -13.71
CA LEU A 354 -30.66 17.73 -14.23
C LEU A 354 -30.70 17.78 -15.77
N ASP A 355 -30.25 16.72 -16.45
CA ASP A 355 -30.32 16.65 -17.91
C ASP A 355 -31.76 16.57 -18.43
N ILE A 356 -32.64 15.90 -17.69
CA ILE A 356 -34.08 15.89 -17.99
C ILE A 356 -34.67 17.29 -17.76
N ALA A 357 -34.40 17.93 -16.60
CA ALA A 357 -34.87 19.26 -16.29
C ALA A 357 -34.40 20.32 -17.30
N LEU A 358 -33.13 20.20 -17.76
CA LEU A 358 -32.55 21.09 -18.77
C LEU A 358 -33.35 21.11 -20.10
N LYS A 359 -33.98 19.97 -20.43
CA LYS A 359 -34.82 19.83 -21.66
C LYS A 359 -36.20 20.39 -21.52
N GLU A 360 -36.70 20.61 -20.30
CA GLU A 360 -38.08 21.01 -20.01
C GLU A 360 -38.22 22.50 -19.63
N GLU A 361 -37.13 23.19 -19.20
CA GLU A 361 -37.19 24.51 -18.57
C GLU A 361 -36.81 25.70 -19.47
N GLY A 362 -37.27 26.91 -19.10
CA GLY A 362 -36.98 28.17 -19.80
C GLY A 362 -35.62 28.79 -19.39
N ASP A 363 -35.19 29.82 -20.14
CA ASP A 363 -33.81 30.34 -20.12
C ASP A 363 -33.26 30.80 -18.74
N ILE A 364 -34.11 31.25 -17.80
CA ILE A 364 -33.65 31.80 -16.51
C ILE A 364 -33.20 30.69 -15.55
N GLU A 365 -33.85 29.53 -15.55
CA GLU A 365 -33.47 28.39 -14.71
C GLU A 365 -32.36 27.55 -15.33
N LYS A 366 -32.23 27.63 -16.66
CA LYS A 366 -31.22 26.90 -17.43
C LYS A 366 -29.77 27.11 -16.92
N SER A 367 -29.40 28.37 -16.62
CA SER A 367 -28.06 28.69 -16.12
C SER A 367 -27.73 28.01 -14.77
N SER A 368 -28.73 27.90 -13.88
CA SER A 368 -28.57 27.22 -12.59
C SER A 368 -28.39 25.70 -12.76
N ILE A 369 -29.13 25.11 -13.70
CA ILE A 369 -29.02 23.69 -14.02
C ILE A 369 -27.65 23.39 -14.63
N LEU A 370 -27.22 24.16 -15.65
CA LEU A 370 -25.91 24.02 -16.29
C LEU A 370 -24.77 24.17 -15.28
N TYR A 371 -24.86 25.15 -14.39
CA TYR A 371 -23.87 25.36 -13.34
C TYR A 371 -23.77 24.14 -12.43
N ARG A 372 -24.91 23.61 -11.98
CA ARG A 372 -24.94 22.43 -11.12
C ARG A 372 -24.41 21.17 -11.81
N MET A 373 -24.70 20.98 -13.11
CA MET A 373 -24.13 19.88 -13.90
C MET A 373 -22.61 20.02 -14.02
N GLY A 374 -22.11 21.23 -14.31
CA GLY A 374 -20.67 21.51 -14.34
C GLY A 374 -19.97 21.25 -13.01
N GLU A 375 -20.58 21.66 -11.88
CA GLU A 375 -20.06 21.36 -10.54
C GLU A 375 -19.93 19.85 -10.28
N ILE A 376 -20.98 19.08 -10.55
CA ILE A 376 -20.97 17.64 -10.32
C ILE A 376 -19.90 16.97 -11.20
N LEU A 377 -19.80 17.34 -12.48
CA LEU A 377 -18.78 16.81 -13.38
C LEU A 377 -17.37 17.13 -12.87
N ALA A 378 -17.11 18.39 -12.52
CA ALA A 378 -15.79 18.83 -12.09
C ALA A 378 -15.36 18.22 -10.75
N PHE A 379 -16.20 18.37 -9.71
CA PHE A 379 -15.78 18.12 -8.32
C PHE A 379 -16.18 16.73 -7.79
N ASP A 380 -17.35 16.22 -8.16
CA ASP A 380 -17.79 14.91 -7.69
C ASP A 380 -17.22 13.77 -8.56
N LEU A 381 -17.17 14.00 -9.88
CA LEU A 381 -16.76 12.98 -10.85
C LEU A 381 -15.31 13.15 -11.33
N GLY A 382 -14.71 14.33 -11.18
CA GLY A 382 -13.35 14.65 -11.60
C GLY A 382 -13.20 14.86 -13.11
N ASN A 383 -14.30 15.07 -13.83
CA ASN A 383 -14.30 15.36 -15.27
C ASN A 383 -14.23 16.87 -15.52
N LEU A 384 -13.03 17.44 -15.38
CA LEU A 384 -12.80 18.86 -15.59
C LEU A 384 -13.05 19.28 -17.05
N SER A 385 -12.67 18.41 -18.01
CA SER A 385 -12.75 18.72 -19.44
C SER A 385 -14.21 18.96 -19.90
N ASP A 386 -15.10 18.05 -19.58
CA ASP A 386 -16.51 18.20 -19.98
C ASP A 386 -17.24 19.24 -19.15
N SER A 387 -16.85 19.46 -17.90
CA SER A 387 -17.43 20.51 -17.05
C SER A 387 -17.25 21.92 -17.63
N ILE A 388 -16.11 22.16 -18.33
CA ILE A 388 -15.83 23.44 -19.01
C ILE A 388 -16.97 23.81 -19.96
N THR A 389 -17.50 22.86 -20.74
CA THR A 389 -18.54 23.15 -21.74
C THR A 389 -19.83 23.69 -21.10
N TYR A 390 -20.20 23.21 -19.92
CA TYR A 390 -21.36 23.68 -19.18
C TYR A 390 -21.14 25.08 -18.60
N PHE A 391 -19.97 25.39 -18.09
CA PHE A 391 -19.65 26.71 -17.57
C PHE A 391 -19.45 27.73 -18.70
N GLU A 392 -18.87 27.34 -19.84
CA GLU A 392 -18.73 28.19 -21.04
C GLU A 392 -20.09 28.53 -21.66
N ASP A 393 -21.07 27.62 -21.63
CA ASP A 393 -22.43 27.95 -22.10
C ASP A 393 -23.03 29.07 -21.28
N ILE A 394 -22.83 29.09 -19.96
CA ILE A 394 -23.27 30.18 -19.08
C ILE A 394 -22.48 31.47 -19.40
N ALA A 395 -21.16 31.38 -19.52
CA ALA A 395 -20.29 32.53 -19.77
C ALA A 395 -20.59 33.21 -21.11
N ASN A 396 -20.97 32.44 -22.12
CA ASN A 396 -21.25 32.95 -23.47
C ASN A 396 -22.71 33.41 -23.67
N ASN A 397 -23.67 32.71 -23.06
CA ASN A 397 -25.07 32.86 -23.39
C ASN A 397 -25.94 33.45 -22.24
N SER A 398 -25.39 33.61 -21.03
CA SER A 398 -26.15 33.99 -19.84
C SER A 398 -25.42 35.02 -18.97
N GLN A 399 -24.82 36.04 -19.57
CA GLN A 399 -24.01 37.06 -18.88
C GLN A 399 -24.81 37.90 -17.86
N GLU A 400 -26.13 38.03 -18.03
CA GLU A 400 -27.02 38.74 -17.08
C GLU A 400 -27.47 37.85 -15.92
N SER A 401 -27.12 36.55 -15.93
CA SER A 401 -27.49 35.62 -14.87
C SER A 401 -26.71 35.90 -13.58
N ALA A 402 -27.41 35.79 -12.44
CA ALA A 402 -26.76 35.85 -11.13
C ALA A 402 -25.68 34.77 -10.94
N ILE A 403 -25.69 33.69 -11.73
CA ILE A 403 -24.75 32.58 -11.70
C ILE A 403 -23.47 32.86 -12.54
N PHE A 404 -23.52 33.85 -13.43
CA PHE A 404 -22.41 34.18 -14.33
C PHE A 404 -21.04 34.36 -13.59
N PRO A 405 -20.95 35.14 -12.48
CA PRO A 405 -19.70 35.29 -11.76
C PRO A 405 -19.16 33.97 -11.20
N SER A 406 -20.06 33.09 -10.72
CA SER A 406 -19.69 31.77 -10.20
C SER A 406 -19.17 30.84 -11.31
N ALA A 407 -19.84 30.83 -12.47
CA ALA A 407 -19.42 30.06 -13.63
C ALA A 407 -18.05 30.52 -14.17
N THR A 408 -17.87 31.84 -14.25
CA THR A 408 -16.59 32.44 -14.69
C THR A 408 -15.46 32.11 -13.70
N PHE A 409 -15.74 32.10 -12.39
CA PHE A 409 -14.75 31.67 -11.39
C PHE A 409 -14.45 30.19 -11.45
N ALA A 410 -15.43 29.33 -11.73
CA ALA A 410 -15.21 27.91 -11.96
C ALA A 410 -14.29 27.68 -13.17
N LEU A 411 -14.51 28.39 -14.28
CA LEU A 411 -13.63 28.36 -15.46
C LEU A 411 -12.19 28.81 -15.11
N TYR A 412 -12.04 29.92 -14.40
CA TYR A 412 -10.75 30.37 -13.90
C TYR A 412 -10.04 29.26 -13.12
N SER A 413 -10.73 28.67 -12.14
CA SER A 413 -10.17 27.64 -11.26
C SER A 413 -9.77 26.37 -12.02
N ILE A 414 -10.60 25.92 -12.97
CA ILE A 414 -10.33 24.73 -13.78
C ILE A 414 -9.14 24.97 -14.71
N HIS A 415 -9.10 26.10 -15.43
CA HIS A 415 -7.97 26.41 -16.33
C HIS A 415 -6.67 26.66 -15.56
N ASN A 416 -6.73 27.22 -14.35
CA ASN A 416 -5.58 27.33 -13.45
C ASN A 416 -5.06 25.95 -13.04
N THR A 417 -5.96 25.01 -12.69
CA THR A 417 -5.59 23.62 -12.35
C THR A 417 -4.96 22.88 -13.52
N LEU A 418 -5.47 23.12 -14.74
CA LEU A 418 -4.96 22.52 -15.98
C LEU A 418 -3.71 23.21 -16.53
N ASN A 419 -3.22 24.28 -15.90
CA ASN A 419 -2.17 25.17 -16.41
C ASN A 419 -2.45 25.69 -17.83
N ASP A 420 -3.71 25.99 -18.15
CA ASP A 420 -4.16 26.48 -19.44
C ASP A 420 -4.12 28.02 -19.48
N SER A 421 -3.62 28.57 -20.60
CA SER A 421 -3.50 30.03 -20.82
C SER A 421 -4.81 30.81 -20.69
N ARG A 422 -5.97 30.17 -20.88
CA ARG A 422 -7.31 30.75 -20.72
C ARG A 422 -7.63 31.16 -19.28
N GLU A 423 -6.87 30.65 -18.30
CA GLU A 423 -6.94 31.12 -16.90
C GLU A 423 -6.88 32.66 -16.84
N LYS A 424 -5.99 33.30 -17.60
CA LYS A 424 -5.80 34.76 -17.60
C LYS A 424 -7.03 35.50 -18.09
N GLU A 425 -7.71 34.99 -19.10
CA GLU A 425 -8.93 35.58 -19.66
C GLU A 425 -10.05 35.63 -18.63
N TYR A 426 -10.35 34.50 -17.99
CA TYR A 426 -11.41 34.41 -16.99
C TYR A 426 -11.08 35.19 -15.72
N ARG A 427 -9.80 35.23 -15.34
CA ARG A 427 -9.32 36.05 -14.26
C ARG A 427 -9.56 37.55 -14.51
N GLU A 428 -9.14 38.05 -15.67
CA GLU A 428 -9.34 39.45 -16.04
C GLU A 428 -10.82 39.81 -16.13
N LEU A 429 -11.63 38.89 -16.64
CA LEU A 429 -13.09 39.08 -16.69
C LEU A 429 -13.70 39.27 -15.31
N ILE A 430 -13.31 38.48 -14.31
CA ILE A 430 -13.80 38.62 -12.94
C ILE A 430 -13.31 39.93 -12.32
N LEU A 431 -12.02 40.25 -12.42
CA LEU A 431 -11.41 41.41 -11.80
C LEU A 431 -11.97 42.71 -12.37
N ASN A 432 -12.29 42.75 -13.67
CA ASN A 432 -12.80 43.95 -14.34
C ASN A 432 -14.31 44.11 -14.19
N SER A 433 -15.07 43.01 -14.29
CA SER A 433 -16.56 43.07 -14.29
C SER A 433 -17.16 42.95 -12.89
N TYR A 434 -16.47 42.30 -11.96
CA TYR A 434 -16.96 42.02 -10.60
C TYR A 434 -15.88 42.29 -9.52
N PRO A 435 -15.27 43.50 -9.48
CA PRO A 435 -14.12 43.80 -8.60
C PRO A 435 -14.44 43.67 -7.11
N ASP A 436 -15.68 43.91 -6.72
CA ASP A 436 -16.11 43.83 -5.30
C ASP A 436 -16.59 42.43 -4.89
N SER A 437 -16.65 41.48 -5.81
CA SER A 437 -17.06 40.10 -5.52
C SER A 437 -16.09 39.39 -4.62
N ASP A 438 -16.55 38.38 -3.90
CA ASP A 438 -15.70 37.51 -3.10
C ASP A 438 -14.73 36.69 -3.98
N PHE A 439 -15.09 36.40 -5.23
CA PHE A 439 -14.23 35.78 -6.23
C PHE A 439 -13.05 36.65 -6.60
N ALA A 440 -13.28 37.97 -6.87
CA ALA A 440 -12.18 38.89 -7.15
C ALA A 440 -11.23 39.04 -5.93
N LYS A 441 -11.80 39.16 -4.74
CA LYS A 441 -11.02 39.22 -3.49
C LYS A 441 -10.18 37.93 -3.29
N PHE A 442 -10.74 36.77 -3.60
CA PHE A 442 -10.01 35.49 -3.55
C PHE A 442 -8.84 35.47 -4.52
N ILE A 443 -9.08 35.84 -5.79
CA ILE A 443 -8.04 35.91 -6.83
C ILE A 443 -6.91 36.87 -6.44
N ILE A 444 -7.23 38.07 -5.95
CA ILE A 444 -6.26 39.08 -5.50
C ILE A 444 -5.44 38.56 -4.31
N LYS A 445 -6.12 37.91 -3.37
CA LYS A 445 -5.46 37.31 -2.20
C LYS A 445 -4.52 36.17 -2.61
N ASP A 446 -4.94 35.30 -3.52
CA ASP A 446 -4.14 34.19 -4.02
C ASP A 446 -2.91 34.70 -4.80
N GLN A 447 -3.03 35.76 -5.60
CA GLN A 447 -1.90 36.41 -6.24
C GLN A 447 -0.94 37.04 -5.26
N ASN A 448 -1.42 37.69 -4.21
CA ASN A 448 -0.58 38.26 -3.17
C ASN A 448 0.12 37.16 -2.35
N LEU A 449 -0.45 35.97 -2.27
CA LEU A 449 0.18 34.78 -1.67
C LEU A 449 1.18 34.13 -2.63
N ASN A 450 0.94 34.16 -3.94
CA ASN A 450 1.86 33.61 -4.97
C ASN A 450 3.04 34.53 -5.28
N THR A 451 2.97 35.83 -4.96
CA THR A 451 4.11 36.76 -5.01
C THR A 451 4.94 36.76 -3.72
N SER A 452 4.37 36.34 -2.60
CA SER A 452 5.09 35.96 -1.38
C SER A 452 5.08 34.44 -1.32
N HIS A 453 6.23 33.78 -1.43
CA HIS A 453 6.36 32.33 -1.25
C HIS A 453 5.62 31.92 0.02
N ARG A 454 4.62 31.04 -0.11
CA ARG A 454 3.83 30.58 1.05
C ARG A 454 4.76 29.86 2.02
N PRO A 455 4.70 30.12 3.33
CA PRO A 455 5.54 29.42 4.30
C PRO A 455 5.49 27.88 4.17
N SER A 456 4.36 27.31 3.75
CA SER A 456 4.23 25.87 3.50
C SER A 456 4.97 25.38 2.25
N GLU A 457 4.99 26.16 1.18
CA GLU A 457 5.75 25.85 -0.04
C GLU A 457 7.25 26.03 0.19
N MET A 458 7.65 27.08 0.91
CA MET A 458 9.03 27.26 1.35
C MET A 458 9.50 26.12 2.25
N LEU A 459 8.62 25.55 3.09
CA LEU A 459 8.94 24.39 3.92
C LEU A 459 9.26 23.17 3.07
N LEU A 460 8.43 22.86 2.08
CA LEU A 460 8.68 21.77 1.11
C LEU A 460 9.96 22.01 0.29
N GLU A 461 10.21 23.25 -0.14
CA GLU A 461 11.47 23.61 -0.80
C GLU A 461 12.67 23.37 0.11
N ALA A 462 12.59 23.80 1.36
CA ALA A 462 13.67 23.61 2.34
C ALA A 462 13.95 22.12 2.58
N GLU A 463 12.91 21.31 2.74
CA GLU A 463 13.02 19.86 2.92
C GLU A 463 13.64 19.17 1.68
N SER A 464 13.20 19.53 0.47
CA SER A 464 13.76 18.95 -0.78
C SER A 464 15.24 19.30 -0.98
N LEU A 465 15.65 20.52 -0.60
CA LEU A 465 17.03 21.00 -0.72
C LEU A 465 17.97 20.38 0.33
N TRP A 466 17.45 19.80 1.40
CA TRP A 466 18.27 19.33 2.52
C TRP A 466 19.32 18.31 2.12
N SER A 467 18.95 17.35 1.27
CA SER A 467 19.86 16.31 0.78
C SER A 467 20.87 16.81 -0.26
N GLU A 468 20.53 17.88 -1.01
CA GLU A 468 21.36 18.38 -2.11
C GLU A 468 22.27 19.52 -1.67
N ASN A 469 21.76 20.45 -0.85
CA ASN A 469 22.46 21.64 -0.40
C ASN A 469 21.91 22.14 0.94
N SER A 470 22.41 21.59 2.04
CA SER A 470 21.98 21.91 3.40
C SER A 470 22.13 23.41 3.74
N GLU A 471 23.14 24.10 3.22
CA GLU A 471 23.33 25.54 3.49
C GLU A 471 22.21 26.38 2.83
N LYS A 472 21.83 26.04 1.60
CA LYS A 472 20.71 26.71 0.91
C LYS A 472 19.38 26.37 1.62
N SER A 473 19.18 25.15 2.03
CA SER A 473 18.02 24.71 2.79
C SER A 473 17.88 25.49 4.10
N LEU A 474 18.94 25.64 4.88
CA LEU A 474 18.93 26.44 6.12
C LEU A 474 18.57 27.92 5.88
N LYS A 475 18.97 28.48 4.73
CA LYS A 475 18.54 29.85 4.35
C LYS A 475 17.05 29.93 4.13
N VAL A 476 16.46 28.91 3.45
CA VAL A 476 15.02 28.85 3.22
C VAL A 476 14.28 28.69 4.53
N TYR A 477 14.70 27.80 5.44
CA TYR A 477 14.10 27.67 6.77
C TYR A 477 14.11 29.01 7.57
N ARG A 478 15.19 29.77 7.52
CA ARG A 478 15.25 31.11 8.18
C ARG A 478 14.30 32.11 7.51
N ASN A 479 14.15 32.04 6.18
CA ASN A 479 13.23 32.92 5.45
C ASN A 479 11.76 32.64 5.81
N ILE A 480 11.39 31.40 6.08
CA ILE A 480 10.03 31.08 6.54
C ILE A 480 9.67 31.87 7.80
N LEU A 481 10.57 31.96 8.76
CA LEU A 481 10.33 32.70 10.01
C LEU A 481 10.16 34.22 9.80
N ASN A 482 10.77 34.78 8.74
CA ASN A 482 10.65 36.18 8.39
C ASN A 482 9.41 36.51 7.55
N THR A 483 8.87 35.51 6.84
CA THR A 483 7.72 35.71 5.92
C THR A 483 6.40 35.78 6.67
N ASP A 484 6.11 34.82 7.53
CA ASP A 484 4.92 34.83 8.39
C ASP A 484 5.16 33.99 9.64
N SER A 485 5.40 34.66 10.74
CA SER A 485 5.70 34.05 12.03
C SER A 485 4.52 33.37 12.71
N SER A 486 3.31 33.43 12.15
CA SER A 486 2.07 32.93 12.77
C SER A 486 1.68 31.53 12.28
N THR A 487 2.36 30.97 11.28
CA THR A 487 2.00 29.72 10.62
C THR A 487 2.57 28.48 11.30
N GLU A 488 1.92 27.32 11.07
CA GLU A 488 2.44 26.03 11.51
C GLU A 488 3.79 25.71 10.84
N SER A 489 3.98 26.12 9.58
CA SER A 489 5.25 25.97 8.86
C SER A 489 6.38 26.71 9.54
N SER A 490 6.11 27.88 10.13
CA SER A 490 7.10 28.64 10.90
C SER A 490 7.45 27.94 12.21
N ASN A 491 6.49 27.29 12.87
CA ASN A 491 6.78 26.48 14.05
C ASN A 491 7.67 25.27 13.73
N ILE A 492 7.41 24.59 12.59
CA ILE A 492 8.21 23.46 12.11
C ILE A 492 9.61 23.95 11.76
N ALA A 493 9.74 25.06 11.01
CA ALA A 493 11.02 25.63 10.61
C ALA A 493 11.88 26.06 11.81
N ALA A 494 11.28 26.73 12.80
CA ALA A 494 11.98 27.14 14.01
C ALA A 494 12.45 25.95 14.84
N TYR A 495 11.60 24.92 14.98
CA TYR A 495 11.97 23.70 15.69
C TYR A 495 13.10 22.94 15.00
N PHE A 496 13.04 22.83 13.67
CA PHE A 496 14.09 22.21 12.87
C PHE A 496 15.42 22.94 13.03
N LEU A 497 15.43 24.27 12.93
CA LEU A 497 16.65 25.07 13.14
C LEU A 497 17.21 24.89 14.55
N GLY A 498 16.34 24.95 15.57
CA GLY A 498 16.76 24.71 16.96
C GLY A 498 17.37 23.32 17.13
N TYR A 499 16.74 22.28 16.60
CA TYR A 499 17.23 20.91 16.64
C TYR A 499 18.58 20.75 15.91
N TYR A 500 18.72 21.33 14.73
CA TYR A 500 19.94 21.25 13.92
C TYR A 500 21.14 21.89 14.64
N TYR A 501 20.96 23.08 15.22
CA TYR A 501 22.03 23.72 15.98
C TYR A 501 22.38 22.94 17.27
N ASP A 502 21.40 22.40 17.94
CA ASP A 502 21.56 21.66 19.19
C ASP A 502 22.28 20.31 19.00
N TYR A 503 21.77 19.48 18.09
CA TYR A 503 22.21 18.09 17.99
C TYR A 503 23.25 17.84 16.88
N GLU A 504 23.18 18.57 15.77
CA GLU A 504 24.09 18.33 14.65
C GLU A 504 25.36 19.21 14.77
N LEU A 505 25.22 20.48 15.20
CA LEU A 505 26.34 21.41 15.35
C LEU A 505 26.86 21.55 16.79
N SER A 506 26.13 21.03 17.77
CA SER A 506 26.43 21.22 19.20
C SER A 506 26.59 22.69 19.58
N ASP A 507 25.86 23.59 18.92
CA ASP A 507 25.83 25.04 19.16
C ASP A 507 24.58 25.39 19.99
N ALA A 508 24.72 25.25 21.31
CA ALA A 508 23.64 25.49 22.25
C ALA A 508 23.13 26.95 22.21
N ASP A 509 24.01 27.92 21.98
CA ASP A 509 23.64 29.35 21.96
C ASP A 509 22.67 29.63 20.79
N SER A 510 23.00 29.15 19.59
CA SER A 510 22.15 29.31 18.42
C SER A 510 20.84 28.51 18.57
N ALA A 511 20.88 27.32 19.15
CA ALA A 511 19.70 26.50 19.39
C ALA A 511 18.69 27.17 20.33
N ILE A 512 19.20 27.79 21.42
CA ILE A 512 18.39 28.52 22.41
C ILE A 512 17.60 29.65 21.74
N VAL A 513 18.15 30.35 20.77
CA VAL A 513 17.47 31.45 20.05
C VAL A 513 16.18 30.93 19.37
N TYR A 514 16.22 29.80 18.67
CA TYR A 514 15.07 29.25 17.96
C TYR A 514 14.08 28.59 18.90
N TYR A 515 14.56 27.90 19.95
CA TYR A 515 13.65 27.31 20.94
C TYR A 515 12.95 28.40 21.75
N GLN A 516 13.65 29.49 22.13
CA GLN A 516 13.05 30.63 22.82
C GLN A 516 12.01 31.33 21.94
N TRP A 517 12.31 31.48 20.63
CA TRP A 517 11.37 32.04 19.67
C TRP A 517 10.05 31.25 19.66
N LEU A 518 10.11 29.91 19.69
CA LEU A 518 8.92 29.03 19.73
C LEU A 518 8.13 29.20 21.02
N VAL A 519 8.81 29.27 22.15
CA VAL A 519 8.16 29.44 23.47
C VAL A 519 7.49 30.79 23.57
N ASP A 520 8.14 31.85 23.06
CA ASP A 520 7.62 33.22 23.11
C ASP A 520 6.42 33.43 22.17
N LYS A 521 6.48 32.87 20.95
CA LYS A 521 5.48 33.09 19.90
C LYS A 521 4.36 32.05 19.89
N HIS A 522 4.69 30.79 20.16
CA HIS A 522 3.79 29.65 20.00
C HIS A 522 3.86 28.64 21.16
N PRO A 523 3.69 29.09 22.44
CA PRO A 523 3.85 28.23 23.62
C PRO A 523 2.87 27.03 23.65
N SER A 524 1.70 27.17 23.03
CA SER A 524 0.67 26.13 22.97
C SER A 524 0.87 25.12 21.81
N SER A 525 1.75 25.41 20.86
CA SER A 525 2.04 24.48 19.76
C SER A 525 2.80 23.25 20.26
N LYS A 526 2.73 22.15 19.49
CA LYS A 526 3.50 20.94 19.79
C LYS A 526 5.01 21.23 19.83
N GLN A 527 5.49 22.02 18.88
CA GLN A 527 6.89 22.44 18.79
C GLN A 527 7.30 23.35 19.95
N GLY A 528 6.44 24.31 20.36
CA GLY A 528 6.68 25.18 21.51
C GLY A 528 6.81 24.41 22.82
N GLN A 529 5.95 23.42 23.05
CA GLN A 529 6.03 22.56 24.24
C GLN A 529 7.31 21.69 24.27
N LEU A 530 7.75 21.19 23.10
CA LEU A 530 9.01 20.46 22.98
C LEU A 530 10.21 21.36 23.20
N ALA A 531 10.19 22.59 22.64
CA ALA A 531 11.23 23.60 22.82
C ALA A 531 11.36 24.02 24.28
N GLN A 532 10.24 24.23 25.00
CA GLN A 532 10.24 24.55 26.43
C GLN A 532 10.96 23.48 27.25
N ARG A 533 10.67 22.22 27.05
CA ARG A 533 11.33 21.10 27.75
C ARG A 533 12.81 21.04 27.45
N ARG A 534 13.20 21.35 26.20
CA ARG A 534 14.62 21.33 25.82
C ARG A 534 15.38 22.48 26.43
N LEU A 535 14.82 23.70 26.45
CA LEU A 535 15.41 24.87 27.15
C LEU A 535 15.63 24.62 28.63
N GLU A 536 14.67 23.98 29.30
CA GLU A 536 14.83 23.60 30.71
C GLU A 536 16.05 22.68 30.91
N SER A 537 16.29 21.75 29.98
CA SER A 537 17.47 20.86 30.04
C SER A 537 18.78 21.52 29.68
N LEU A 538 18.78 22.53 28.79
CA LEU A 538 19.98 23.30 28.41
C LEU A 538 20.39 24.32 29.49
N ASN A 539 19.45 24.89 30.23
CA ASN A 539 19.71 25.84 31.33
C ASN A 539 20.19 25.15 32.64
N VAL A 540 20.24 23.85 32.71
CA VAL A 540 20.72 23.06 33.87
C VAL A 540 22.19 22.61 33.66
N GLN A 541 22.75 22.78 32.50
CA GLN A 541 24.17 22.55 32.20
C GLN A 541 24.96 23.86 32.24
#